data_ef411cdee5bfa8c0aeeb1c3d28e27283
#
_entry.id   ef411cdee5bfa8c0aeeb1c3d28e27283
#
_cell.length_a   1.000
_cell.length_b   1.000
_cell.length_c   1.000
_cell.angle_alpha   90.00
_cell.angle_beta   90.00
_cell.angle_gamma   90.00
#
_symmetry.space_group_name_H-M   'P 1'
#
loop_
_entity.id
_entity.type
_entity.pdbx_description
1 polymer ?
#
loop_
_entity_poly.entity_id
_entity_poly.type
_entity_poly.pdbx_seq_one_letter_code
_entity_poly.pdbx_strand_id
1 'polypeptide(L)'
;MSKRTLITFAALLTLSALFSVLALAQSQGDSPAVSSTSLDRNTSLDGQGLGRYRVGPGDLLDVRVFGQPDLNSTVEIDGDGNISSLPFIEEPIPAKCRDERDIQKSITEAYAKYLINPRVSVRILERRSRPPAVVYGAVRNASRFQMMRRVKLHELLASAGGITLNASGTIQLVHTEPEMCPKEEGLVQTVAASLATGSPATSGTDIGQLEIYQVNDVKSGLAKYDPYIRPGDIVIVSEGAPLYVTGAVVFQRELVLKDGITLGRAIAMAGGVTRQAKTSDVHIYRQKDGKIGSEDMKVDFDAIRKGKAQDVVLQPYDIIEVRQIGTFAPRNLGDFFLNTVKGTMGILPQRMIY
;
A
#
# COMPACT_ATOMS: atom_id res chain seq x y z
N MET A 1 -2.14 -65.49 -49.56
CA MET A 1 -1.84 -64.49 -48.54
C MET A 1 -0.62 -64.98 -47.82
N SER A 2 0.46 -64.22 -47.87
CA SER A 2 1.80 -64.59 -47.38
C SER A 2 1.81 -64.54 -45.83
N LYS A 3 2.53 -65.51 -45.19
CA LYS A 3 2.70 -65.59 -43.72
C LYS A 3 3.24 -64.28 -43.11
N ARG A 4 3.81 -63.38 -43.91
CA ARG A 4 4.29 -62.06 -43.46
C ARG A 4 3.18 -61.04 -43.21
N THR A 5 2.07 -61.13 -43.95
CA THR A 5 0.89 -60.26 -43.78
C THR A 5 0.08 -60.62 -42.55
N LEU A 6 0.09 -61.86 -42.12
CA LEU A 6 -0.60 -62.32 -40.91
C LEU A 6 0.11 -61.87 -39.62
N ILE A 7 1.44 -61.84 -39.64
CA ILE A 7 2.23 -61.42 -38.47
C ILE A 7 2.15 -59.91 -38.25
N THR A 8 2.06 -59.13 -39.33
CA THR A 8 1.90 -57.65 -39.20
C THR A 8 0.49 -57.27 -38.69
N PHE A 9 -0.55 -58.04 -39.08
CA PHE A 9 -1.91 -57.80 -38.54
C PHE A 9 -2.03 -58.20 -37.08
N ALA A 10 -1.38 -59.30 -36.64
CA ALA A 10 -1.39 -59.68 -35.25
C ALA A 10 -0.63 -58.70 -34.34
N ALA A 11 0.49 -58.13 -34.84
CA ALA A 11 1.25 -57.11 -34.09
C ALA A 11 0.50 -55.78 -33.98
N LEU A 12 -0.31 -55.39 -34.98
CA LEU A 12 -1.12 -54.17 -34.91
C LEU A 12 -2.29 -54.30 -33.95
N LEU A 13 -2.90 -55.48 -33.87
CA LEU A 13 -4.02 -55.75 -32.91
C LEU A 13 -3.56 -55.80 -31.48
N THR A 14 -2.37 -56.30 -31.18
CA THR A 14 -1.84 -56.30 -29.81
C THR A 14 -1.37 -54.90 -29.35
N LEU A 15 -0.94 -54.04 -30.27
CA LEU A 15 -0.55 -52.67 -29.96
C LEU A 15 -1.79 -51.76 -29.66
N SER A 16 -2.92 -52.03 -30.30
CA SER A 16 -4.17 -51.32 -30.04
C SER A 16 -4.82 -51.72 -28.68
N ALA A 17 -4.61 -52.96 -28.24
CA ALA A 17 -5.12 -53.46 -26.98
C ALA A 17 -4.29 -52.89 -25.78
N LEU A 18 -2.99 -52.61 -25.95
CA LEU A 18 -2.17 -52.00 -24.93
C LEU A 18 -2.51 -50.49 -24.74
N PHE A 19 -2.94 -49.80 -25.81
CA PHE A 19 -3.30 -48.39 -25.69
C PHE A 19 -4.66 -48.17 -24.99
N SER A 20 -5.57 -49.15 -25.05
CA SER A 20 -6.88 -49.08 -24.41
C SER A 20 -6.84 -49.34 -22.90
N VAL A 21 -5.80 -50.01 -22.37
CA VAL A 21 -5.66 -50.27 -20.93
C VAL A 21 -4.99 -49.07 -20.21
N LEU A 22 -4.26 -48.23 -20.94
CA LEU A 22 -3.66 -47.02 -20.34
C LEU A 22 -4.67 -45.85 -20.19
N ALA A 23 -5.82 -45.90 -20.86
CA ALA A 23 -6.85 -44.87 -20.77
C ALA A 23 -7.82 -45.02 -19.61
N LEU A 24 -7.78 -46.14 -18.85
CA LEU A 24 -8.66 -46.44 -17.73
C LEU A 24 -8.01 -46.24 -16.34
N ALA A 25 -6.77 -45.79 -16.29
CA ALA A 25 -6.06 -45.49 -15.02
C ALA A 25 -6.04 -43.99 -14.65
N GLN A 26 -6.86 -43.15 -15.30
CA GLN A 26 -7.16 -41.80 -14.83
C GLN A 26 -8.51 -41.76 -14.11
N SER A 27 -8.65 -42.57 -13.07
CA SER A 27 -9.71 -42.42 -12.11
C SER A 27 -9.25 -41.45 -11.04
N GLN A 28 -9.95 -40.31 -10.98
CA GLN A 28 -10.37 -39.66 -9.74
C GLN A 28 -9.29 -39.59 -8.64
N GLY A 29 -8.31 -38.71 -8.84
CA GLY A 29 -7.76 -37.95 -7.76
C GLY A 29 -8.77 -36.84 -7.45
N ASP A 30 -9.52 -36.97 -6.38
CA ASP A 30 -10.20 -35.85 -5.74
C ASP A 30 -9.13 -34.80 -5.40
N SER A 31 -8.88 -33.90 -6.35
CA SER A 31 -8.33 -32.61 -5.99
C SER A 31 -9.41 -31.95 -5.16
N PRO A 32 -9.12 -31.60 -3.90
CA PRO A 32 -10.04 -30.70 -3.20
C PRO A 32 -10.21 -29.51 -4.12
N ALA A 33 -11.45 -29.29 -4.57
CA ALA A 33 -11.83 -28.06 -5.21
C ALA A 33 -11.37 -26.97 -4.26
N VAL A 34 -10.25 -26.34 -4.60
CA VAL A 34 -9.92 -25.02 -4.06
C VAL A 34 -11.07 -24.18 -4.55
N SER A 35 -12.11 -24.09 -3.71
CA SER A 35 -13.12 -23.07 -3.85
C SER A 35 -12.33 -21.79 -4.02
N SER A 36 -12.27 -21.27 -5.24
CA SER A 36 -11.92 -19.90 -5.50
C SER A 36 -13.01 -19.09 -4.80
N THR A 37 -12.91 -19.00 -3.48
CA THR A 37 -13.56 -17.97 -2.74
C THR A 37 -13.09 -16.71 -3.41
N SER A 38 -13.95 -16.14 -4.25
CA SER A 38 -13.81 -14.78 -4.73
C SER A 38 -13.46 -14.01 -3.46
N LEU A 39 -12.22 -13.56 -3.36
CA LEU A 39 -11.81 -12.61 -2.34
C LEU A 39 -12.73 -11.44 -2.56
N ASP A 40 -13.84 -11.41 -1.82
CA ASP A 40 -14.71 -10.26 -1.74
C ASP A 40 -13.80 -9.09 -1.50
N ARG A 41 -13.81 -8.13 -2.41
CA ARG A 41 -12.98 -6.91 -2.35
C ARG A 41 -13.26 -6.05 -1.14
N ASN A 42 -14.21 -6.47 -0.31
CA ASN A 42 -14.49 -6.01 1.03
C ASN A 42 -13.96 -6.99 2.07
N THR A 43 -12.71 -7.45 1.93
CA THR A 43 -12.10 -8.27 2.98
C THR A 43 -11.96 -7.41 4.22
N SER A 44 -12.96 -7.47 5.10
CA SER A 44 -12.79 -6.95 6.43
C SER A 44 -11.70 -7.80 7.10
N LEU A 45 -10.62 -7.15 7.55
CA LEU A 45 -9.55 -7.77 8.33
C LEU A 45 -10.04 -8.23 9.73
N ASP A 46 -11.29 -8.66 9.83
CA ASP A 46 -12.10 -8.69 11.03
C ASP A 46 -12.25 -10.07 11.70
N GLY A 47 -11.70 -11.10 11.11
CA GLY A 47 -11.99 -12.47 11.62
C GLY A 47 -11.37 -12.80 12.99
N GLN A 48 -10.48 -11.98 13.57
CA GLN A 48 -9.74 -12.32 14.79
C GLN A 48 -9.49 -11.12 15.72
N GLY A 49 -10.47 -10.25 15.89
CA GLY A 49 -10.36 -9.11 16.81
C GLY A 49 -10.20 -9.56 18.27
N LEU A 50 -9.01 -9.42 18.83
CA LEU A 50 -8.68 -9.69 20.23
C LEU A 50 -9.11 -8.57 21.20
N GLY A 51 -9.87 -7.58 20.74
CA GLY A 51 -10.30 -6.46 21.55
C GLY A 51 -11.81 -6.21 21.48
N ARG A 52 -12.43 -5.79 22.58
CA ARG A 52 -13.81 -5.34 22.57
C ARG A 52 -13.93 -4.08 21.71
N TYR A 53 -14.92 -4.06 20.81
CA TYR A 53 -15.23 -2.89 20.04
C TYR A 53 -15.69 -1.77 20.97
N ARG A 54 -15.12 -0.58 20.83
CA ARG A 54 -15.54 0.65 21.50
C ARG A 54 -16.31 1.49 20.51
N VAL A 55 -17.53 1.81 20.86
CA VAL A 55 -18.42 2.58 19.96
C VAL A 55 -17.98 4.04 19.85
N GLY A 56 -18.39 4.67 18.77
CA GLY A 56 -18.16 6.08 18.48
C GLY A 56 -19.34 6.75 17.79
N PRO A 57 -19.26 8.05 17.53
CA PRO A 57 -20.29 8.80 16.82
C PRO A 57 -20.65 8.17 15.47
N GLY A 58 -21.93 8.11 15.15
CA GLY A 58 -22.47 7.51 13.93
C GLY A 58 -22.70 5.99 13.98
N ASP A 59 -22.25 5.28 15.04
CA ASP A 59 -22.57 3.88 15.22
C ASP A 59 -24.06 3.67 15.50
N LEU A 60 -24.62 2.58 14.94
CA LEU A 60 -26.03 2.24 15.08
C LEU A 60 -26.18 1.07 16.05
N LEU A 61 -27.00 1.26 17.06
CA LEU A 61 -27.26 0.28 18.13
C LEU A 61 -28.73 -0.18 18.10
N ASP A 62 -28.96 -1.46 18.29
CA ASP A 62 -30.27 -2.05 18.56
C ASP A 62 -30.41 -2.24 20.08
N VAL A 63 -31.36 -1.53 20.66
CA VAL A 63 -31.68 -1.57 22.09
C VAL A 63 -33.01 -2.29 22.27
N ARG A 64 -33.01 -3.38 23.03
CA ARG A 64 -34.20 -4.17 23.32
C ARG A 64 -34.42 -4.26 24.81
N VAL A 65 -35.62 -3.90 25.23
CA VAL A 65 -36.07 -4.02 26.63
C VAL A 65 -36.96 -5.22 26.75
N PHE A 66 -36.50 -6.23 27.52
CA PHE A 66 -37.22 -7.49 27.65
C PHE A 66 -38.58 -7.29 28.34
N GLY A 67 -39.64 -7.79 27.71
CA GLY A 67 -41.02 -7.64 28.21
C GLY A 67 -41.69 -6.30 27.88
N GLN A 68 -41.00 -5.39 27.18
CA GLN A 68 -41.50 -4.06 26.79
C GLN A 68 -41.18 -3.77 25.31
N PRO A 69 -41.93 -4.36 24.36
CA PRO A 69 -41.63 -4.23 22.94
C PRO A 69 -41.74 -2.74 22.45
N ASP A 70 -42.57 -1.93 23.08
CA ASP A 70 -42.74 -0.53 22.74
C ASP A 70 -41.50 0.36 23.05
N LEU A 71 -40.58 -0.16 23.88
CA LEU A 71 -39.32 0.51 24.20
C LEU A 71 -38.15 0.02 23.33
N ASN A 72 -38.39 -0.97 22.46
CA ASN A 72 -37.35 -1.43 21.52
C ASN A 72 -37.11 -0.31 20.50
N SER A 73 -35.85 0.04 20.33
CA SER A 73 -35.47 1.12 19.40
C SER A 73 -34.11 0.89 18.80
N THR A 74 -33.95 1.35 17.56
CA THR A 74 -32.66 1.48 16.92
C THR A 74 -32.19 2.91 17.08
N VAL A 75 -31.05 3.11 17.72
CA VAL A 75 -30.52 4.42 18.07
C VAL A 75 -29.15 4.64 17.45
N GLU A 76 -28.90 5.85 17.00
CA GLU A 76 -27.60 6.29 16.50
C GLU A 76 -26.88 7.09 17.61
N ILE A 77 -25.56 6.89 17.70
CA ILE A 77 -24.71 7.70 18.59
C ILE A 77 -24.49 9.06 17.90
N ASP A 78 -24.85 10.12 18.58
CA ASP A 78 -24.74 11.51 18.08
C ASP A 78 -23.27 11.96 17.94
N GLY A 79 -23.07 13.16 17.36
CA GLY A 79 -21.74 13.74 17.15
C GLY A 79 -20.95 13.99 18.44
N ASP A 80 -21.63 14.18 19.56
CA ASP A 80 -21.03 14.37 20.88
C ASP A 80 -20.66 13.04 21.55
N GLY A 81 -21.12 11.92 20.96
CA GLY A 81 -20.86 10.58 21.46
C GLY A 81 -21.86 10.07 22.47
N ASN A 82 -23.08 10.62 22.46
CA ASN A 82 -24.18 10.23 23.36
C ASN A 82 -25.30 9.51 22.61
N ILE A 83 -26.11 8.80 23.35
CA ILE A 83 -27.38 8.26 22.89
C ILE A 83 -28.49 9.16 23.41
N SER A 84 -29.15 9.88 22.50
CA SER A 84 -30.16 10.91 22.86
C SER A 84 -31.58 10.53 22.44
N SER A 85 -31.80 9.42 21.73
CA SER A 85 -33.09 9.06 21.10
C SER A 85 -33.75 7.82 21.70
N LEU A 86 -33.56 7.54 23.00
CA LEU A 86 -34.24 6.45 23.68
C LEU A 86 -35.65 6.85 24.14
N PRO A 87 -36.68 5.98 23.97
CA PRO A 87 -38.02 6.25 24.45
C PRO A 87 -38.05 6.51 25.97
N PHE A 88 -38.75 7.54 26.40
CA PHE A 88 -38.94 7.95 27.81
C PHE A 88 -37.66 8.39 28.56
N ILE A 89 -36.50 8.40 27.92
CA ILE A 89 -35.27 8.90 28.51
C ILE A 89 -34.92 10.23 27.87
N GLU A 90 -34.97 11.30 28.64
CA GLU A 90 -34.64 12.66 28.19
C GLU A 90 -33.16 12.98 28.37
N GLU A 91 -32.49 12.35 29.35
CA GLU A 91 -31.09 12.57 29.63
C GLU A 91 -30.19 11.83 28.61
N PRO A 92 -29.27 12.51 27.93
CA PRO A 92 -28.35 11.85 27.01
C PRO A 92 -27.42 10.86 27.74
N ILE A 93 -27.31 9.63 27.23
CA ILE A 93 -26.46 8.58 27.82
C ILE A 93 -25.11 8.58 27.10
N PRO A 94 -23.98 8.84 27.80
CA PRO A 94 -22.67 8.84 27.18
C PRO A 94 -22.29 7.42 26.72
N ALA A 95 -21.97 7.31 25.42
CA ALA A 95 -21.63 6.04 24.77
C ALA A 95 -20.23 6.02 24.17
N LYS A 96 -19.65 7.17 23.81
CA LYS A 96 -18.34 7.28 23.16
C LYS A 96 -17.26 6.54 23.95
N CYS A 97 -16.49 5.72 23.24
CA CYS A 97 -15.37 4.92 23.77
C CYS A 97 -15.77 3.84 24.79
N ARG A 98 -17.05 3.55 24.93
CA ARG A 98 -17.54 2.47 25.78
C ARG A 98 -17.76 1.19 24.98
N ASP A 99 -17.73 0.05 25.67
CA ASP A 99 -18.10 -1.22 25.06
C ASP A 99 -19.60 -1.49 25.19
N GLU A 100 -20.10 -2.51 24.48
CA GLU A 100 -21.50 -2.90 24.44
C GLU A 100 -22.06 -3.20 25.85
N ARG A 101 -21.26 -3.75 26.75
CA ARG A 101 -21.68 -4.10 28.12
C ARG A 101 -21.83 -2.86 29.00
N ASP A 102 -20.90 -1.91 28.87
CA ASP A 102 -20.94 -0.66 29.62
C ASP A 102 -22.15 0.18 29.20
N ILE A 103 -22.47 0.21 27.91
CA ILE A 103 -23.65 0.90 27.37
C ILE A 103 -24.93 0.19 27.85
N GLN A 104 -24.98 -1.15 27.79
CA GLN A 104 -26.10 -1.93 28.32
C GLN A 104 -26.37 -1.59 29.78
N LYS A 105 -25.33 -1.50 30.60
CA LYS A 105 -25.44 -1.15 32.03
C LYS A 105 -26.00 0.26 32.19
N SER A 106 -25.45 1.25 31.48
CA SER A 106 -25.92 2.64 31.57
C SER A 106 -27.38 2.79 31.13
N ILE A 107 -27.81 2.09 30.08
CA ILE A 107 -29.21 2.12 29.61
C ILE A 107 -30.11 1.41 30.61
N THR A 108 -29.65 0.30 31.22
CA THR A 108 -30.41 -0.40 32.26
C THR A 108 -30.61 0.47 33.49
N GLU A 109 -29.59 1.20 33.93
CA GLU A 109 -29.67 2.15 35.03
C GLU A 109 -30.62 3.32 34.71
N ALA A 110 -30.63 3.82 33.49
CA ALA A 110 -31.53 4.86 33.06
C ALA A 110 -32.99 4.40 33.08
N TYR A 111 -33.30 3.21 32.56
CA TYR A 111 -34.63 2.62 32.59
C TYR A 111 -35.09 2.19 34.00
N ALA A 112 -34.17 1.92 34.93
CA ALA A 112 -34.54 1.58 36.31
C ALA A 112 -35.28 2.71 37.05
N LYS A 113 -35.22 3.96 36.53
CA LYS A 113 -36.02 5.08 37.03
C LYS A 113 -37.52 4.93 36.72
N TYR A 114 -37.88 4.16 35.68
CA TYR A 114 -39.21 4.03 35.12
C TYR A 114 -39.77 2.59 35.20
N LEU A 115 -38.90 1.59 35.24
CA LEU A 115 -39.27 0.18 35.21
C LEU A 115 -38.72 -0.58 36.43
N ILE A 116 -39.47 -1.56 36.91
CA ILE A 116 -39.04 -2.45 37.97
C ILE A 116 -38.19 -3.59 37.35
N ASN A 117 -36.92 -3.64 37.72
CA ASN A 117 -35.94 -4.67 37.23
C ASN A 117 -35.87 -4.77 35.69
N PRO A 118 -35.56 -3.66 34.96
CA PRO A 118 -35.46 -3.71 33.52
C PRO A 118 -34.31 -4.64 33.07
N ARG A 119 -34.59 -5.46 32.06
CA ARG A 119 -33.58 -6.25 31.38
C ARG A 119 -33.38 -5.71 29.98
N VAL A 120 -32.23 -5.11 29.74
CA VAL A 120 -31.89 -4.48 28.47
C VAL A 120 -30.85 -5.32 27.75
N SER A 121 -31.01 -5.48 26.46
CA SER A 121 -30.00 -6.04 25.56
C SER A 121 -29.60 -4.96 24.56
N VAL A 122 -28.33 -4.74 24.39
CA VAL A 122 -27.76 -3.82 23.41
C VAL A 122 -26.95 -4.63 22.41
N ARG A 123 -27.12 -4.34 21.13
CA ARG A 123 -26.32 -4.94 20.05
C ARG A 123 -25.90 -3.86 19.08
N ILE A 124 -24.66 -3.90 18.62
CA ILE A 124 -24.18 -3.04 17.58
C ILE A 124 -24.66 -3.59 16.24
N LEU A 125 -25.48 -2.80 15.51
CA LEU A 125 -25.98 -3.16 14.18
C LEU A 125 -24.97 -2.76 13.11
N GLU A 126 -24.50 -1.51 13.16
CA GLU A 126 -23.58 -0.96 12.16
C GLU A 126 -22.45 -0.18 12.85
N ARG A 127 -21.26 -0.41 12.38
CA ARG A 127 -20.03 0.24 12.88
C ARG A 127 -19.60 1.31 11.88
N ARG A 128 -20.17 2.50 12.01
CA ARG A 128 -19.94 3.65 11.11
C ARG A 128 -18.87 4.60 11.63
N SER A 129 -18.56 4.53 12.94
CA SER A 129 -17.66 5.46 13.61
C SER A 129 -16.19 5.34 13.19
N ARG A 130 -15.85 4.33 12.41
CA ARG A 130 -14.48 4.09 11.96
C ARG A 130 -14.38 4.22 10.44
N PRO A 131 -13.89 5.37 9.94
CA PRO A 131 -13.67 5.54 8.51
C PRO A 131 -12.62 4.51 8.03
N PRO A 132 -12.74 4.05 6.77
CA PRO A 132 -11.77 3.10 6.21
C PRO A 132 -10.40 3.76 6.07
N ALA A 133 -9.32 2.99 6.32
CA ALA A 133 -7.99 3.39 5.90
C ALA A 133 -7.84 3.22 4.38
N VAL A 134 -7.08 4.11 3.76
CA VAL A 134 -6.87 4.13 2.31
C VAL A 134 -5.42 3.82 1.99
N VAL A 135 -5.18 2.91 1.04
CA VAL A 135 -3.84 2.60 0.53
C VAL A 135 -3.80 2.83 -0.97
N TYR A 136 -2.83 3.62 -1.44
CA TYR A 136 -2.65 3.86 -2.88
C TYR A 136 -1.19 4.15 -3.25
N GLY A 137 -0.93 4.36 -4.55
CA GLY A 137 0.41 4.52 -5.13
C GLY A 137 0.98 3.21 -5.62
N ALA A 138 2.28 2.97 -5.39
CA ALA A 138 3.01 1.80 -5.87
C ALA A 138 2.66 0.50 -5.12
N VAL A 139 1.36 0.20 -5.00
CA VAL A 139 0.81 -1.07 -4.49
C VAL A 139 0.10 -1.82 -5.61
N ARG A 140 -0.08 -3.14 -5.46
CA ARG A 140 -0.76 -3.92 -6.51
C ARG A 140 -2.23 -3.56 -6.64
N ASN A 141 -2.92 -3.37 -5.51
CA ASN A 141 -4.34 -3.06 -5.45
C ASN A 141 -4.56 -1.87 -4.54
N ALA A 142 -4.72 -0.68 -5.14
CA ALA A 142 -5.17 0.48 -4.38
C ALA A 142 -6.59 0.22 -3.86
N SER A 143 -6.82 0.36 -2.56
CA SER A 143 -8.08 -0.02 -1.95
C SER A 143 -8.34 0.67 -0.63
N ARG A 144 -9.60 0.59 -0.20
CA ARG A 144 -10.06 1.06 1.10
C ARG A 144 -10.28 -0.15 2.00
N PHE A 145 -9.78 -0.08 3.22
CA PHE A 145 -9.86 -1.15 4.21
C PHE A 145 -10.70 -0.70 5.39
N GLN A 146 -11.83 -1.36 5.61
CA GLN A 146 -12.63 -1.12 6.81
C GLN A 146 -11.86 -1.61 8.04
N MET A 147 -11.59 -0.70 8.97
CA MET A 147 -10.77 -0.93 10.15
C MET A 147 -11.62 -1.43 11.32
N MET A 148 -11.76 -2.74 11.46
CA MET A 148 -12.55 -3.36 12.54
C MET A 148 -11.69 -3.71 13.77
N ARG A 149 -10.38 -3.85 13.59
CA ARG A 149 -9.37 -4.07 14.62
C ARG A 149 -8.14 -3.22 14.38
N ARG A 150 -7.23 -3.21 15.32
CA ARG A 150 -5.91 -2.61 15.10
C ARG A 150 -5.12 -3.41 14.08
N VAL A 151 -4.67 -2.77 13.03
CA VAL A 151 -3.90 -3.34 11.93
C VAL A 151 -2.57 -2.60 11.85
N LYS A 152 -1.50 -3.32 11.59
CA LYS A 152 -0.18 -2.74 11.39
C LYS A 152 0.06 -2.40 9.93
N LEU A 153 1.03 -1.51 9.68
CA LEU A 153 1.36 -1.03 8.35
C LEU A 153 1.71 -2.18 7.39
N HIS A 154 2.56 -3.14 7.81
CA HIS A 154 2.93 -4.27 6.95
C HIS A 154 1.73 -5.16 6.59
N GLU A 155 0.79 -5.36 7.53
CA GLU A 155 -0.42 -6.16 7.32
C GLU A 155 -1.36 -5.48 6.32
N LEU A 156 -1.51 -4.16 6.44
CA LEU A 156 -2.30 -3.35 5.52
C LEU A 156 -1.73 -3.42 4.10
N LEU A 157 -0.40 -3.28 3.96
CA LEU A 157 0.29 -3.42 2.67
C LEU A 157 0.16 -4.82 2.08
N ALA A 158 0.23 -5.87 2.92
CA ALA A 158 0.01 -7.24 2.47
C ALA A 158 -1.42 -7.44 1.94
N SER A 159 -2.42 -6.85 2.59
CA SER A 159 -3.83 -6.87 2.15
C SER A 159 -4.05 -6.13 0.82
N ALA A 160 -3.25 -5.09 0.54
CA ALA A 160 -3.21 -4.41 -0.75
C ALA A 160 -2.47 -5.21 -1.85
N GLY A 161 -2.13 -6.48 -1.60
CA GLY A 161 -1.40 -7.33 -2.52
C GLY A 161 0.11 -7.07 -2.56
N GLY A 162 0.63 -6.27 -1.64
CA GLY A 162 2.04 -5.91 -1.54
C GLY A 162 2.45 -4.73 -2.44
N ILE A 163 3.70 -4.35 -2.30
CA ILE A 163 4.32 -3.21 -2.97
C ILE A 163 4.81 -3.65 -4.36
N THR A 164 4.64 -2.79 -5.37
CA THR A 164 5.09 -3.04 -6.75
C THR A 164 6.59 -2.79 -6.91
N LEU A 165 7.15 -3.25 -8.04
CA LEU A 165 8.55 -3.01 -8.39
C LEU A 165 8.86 -1.54 -8.69
N ASN A 166 7.83 -0.75 -9.01
CA ASN A 166 7.95 0.67 -9.34
C ASN A 166 7.99 1.58 -8.11
N ALA A 167 7.90 1.01 -6.91
CA ALA A 167 8.01 1.80 -5.68
C ALA A 167 9.41 2.42 -5.54
N SER A 168 9.45 3.69 -5.10
CA SER A 168 10.69 4.41 -4.78
C SER A 168 11.45 3.79 -3.61
N GLY A 169 10.71 3.22 -2.67
CA GLY A 169 11.23 2.71 -1.41
C GLY A 169 10.67 3.43 -0.19
N THR A 170 9.91 4.50 -0.40
CA THR A 170 9.35 5.35 0.66
C THR A 170 7.84 5.11 0.81
N ILE A 171 7.38 5.01 2.04
CA ILE A 171 5.96 4.94 2.42
C ILE A 171 5.65 6.18 3.27
N GLN A 172 4.59 6.87 2.91
CA GLN A 172 4.07 8.02 3.64
C GLN A 172 2.79 7.61 4.35
N LEU A 173 2.73 7.81 5.65
CA LEU A 173 1.55 7.60 6.48
C LEU A 173 1.02 8.96 6.92
N VAL A 174 -0.19 9.29 6.52
CA VAL A 174 -0.86 10.54 6.86
C VAL A 174 -2.00 10.24 7.81
N HIS A 175 -1.94 10.76 9.02
CA HIS A 175 -3.02 10.70 9.99
C HIS A 175 -4.03 11.82 9.71
N THR A 176 -5.26 11.46 9.32
CA THR A 176 -6.30 12.43 8.98
C THR A 176 -7.13 12.86 10.17
N GLU A 177 -7.24 11.99 11.18
CA GLU A 177 -8.05 12.22 12.35
C GLU A 177 -7.31 11.81 13.63
N PRO A 178 -7.60 12.43 14.78
CA PRO A 178 -7.05 12.00 16.06
C PRO A 178 -7.57 10.61 16.43
N GLU A 179 -6.82 9.83 17.19
CA GLU A 179 -7.28 8.52 17.67
C GLU A 179 -8.53 8.71 18.54
N MET A 180 -9.68 8.17 18.09
CA MET A 180 -10.99 8.38 18.73
C MET A 180 -11.02 7.92 20.20
N CYS A 181 -10.36 6.81 20.51
CA CYS A 181 -10.33 6.22 21.85
C CYS A 181 -8.89 5.85 22.23
N PRO A 182 -8.04 6.82 22.58
CA PRO A 182 -6.67 6.53 23.01
C PRO A 182 -6.69 5.63 24.25
N LYS A 183 -5.77 4.69 24.32
CA LYS A 183 -5.59 3.89 25.55
C LYS A 183 -4.90 4.77 26.59
N GLU A 184 -5.46 4.81 27.78
CA GLU A 184 -4.87 5.54 28.92
C GLU A 184 -3.45 5.07 29.30
N GLU A 185 -3.10 3.82 28.97
CA GLU A 185 -1.78 3.24 29.24
C GLU A 185 -0.63 3.96 28.48
N GLY A 186 -0.92 4.65 27.36
CA GLY A 186 0.10 5.40 26.60
C GLY A 186 0.43 6.77 27.17
N LEU A 187 -0.49 7.40 27.87
CA LEU A 187 -0.31 8.75 28.41
C LEU A 187 0.75 8.81 29.51
N VAL A 188 0.82 7.79 30.36
CA VAL A 188 1.81 7.75 31.48
C VAL A 188 3.23 7.59 30.93
N GLN A 189 3.44 6.84 29.86
CA GLN A 189 4.77 6.63 29.28
C GLN A 189 5.26 7.84 28.49
N THR A 190 4.35 8.57 27.80
CA THR A 190 4.72 9.79 27.07
C THR A 190 5.09 10.93 28.02
N VAL A 191 4.39 11.10 29.13
CA VAL A 191 4.71 12.10 30.14
C VAL A 191 6.04 11.80 30.82
N ALA A 192 6.32 10.53 31.15
CA ALA A 192 7.58 10.11 31.72
C ALA A 192 8.77 10.28 30.76
N ALA A 193 8.60 10.00 29.48
CA ALA A 193 9.62 10.21 28.46
C ALA A 193 9.89 11.70 28.20
N SER A 194 8.85 12.55 28.22
CA SER A 194 8.98 14.01 28.05
C SER A 194 9.71 14.67 29.20
N LEU A 195 9.50 14.20 30.44
CA LEU A 195 10.22 14.69 31.62
C LEU A 195 11.70 14.29 31.62
N ALA A 196 12.05 13.14 31.01
CA ALA A 196 13.41 12.65 30.93
C ALA A 196 14.28 13.34 29.87
N THR A 197 13.66 13.87 28.78
CA THR A 197 14.39 14.45 27.65
C THR A 197 14.33 15.97 27.55
N GLY A 198 13.59 16.67 28.41
CA GLY A 198 13.52 18.13 28.45
C GLY A 198 12.93 18.78 27.19
N SER A 199 12.33 18.00 26.29
CA SER A 199 11.60 18.52 25.13
C SER A 199 10.18 18.91 25.55
N PRO A 200 9.69 20.11 25.16
CA PRO A 200 8.31 20.48 25.44
C PRO A 200 7.39 19.46 24.78
N ALA A 201 6.50 18.87 25.58
CA ALA A 201 5.41 18.05 25.05
C ALA A 201 4.56 18.94 24.15
N THR A 202 4.74 18.83 22.84
CA THR A 202 3.86 19.47 21.88
C THR A 202 2.53 18.71 21.95
N SER A 203 1.62 19.22 22.77
CA SER A 203 0.20 18.85 22.73
C SER A 203 -0.41 19.47 21.48
N GLY A 204 0.11 19.13 20.31
CA GLY A 204 -0.45 19.44 19.01
C GLY A 204 -1.41 18.32 18.65
N THR A 205 -2.62 18.68 18.28
CA THR A 205 -3.55 17.80 17.61
C THR A 205 -2.83 17.05 16.49
N ASP A 206 -2.72 15.73 16.60
CA ASP A 206 -2.06 14.82 15.65
C ASP A 206 -2.72 14.78 14.24
N ILE A 207 -3.51 15.80 13.92
CA ILE A 207 -4.22 15.90 12.64
C ILE A 207 -3.25 16.41 11.57
N GLY A 208 -3.12 15.66 10.46
CA GLY A 208 -2.24 16.02 9.35
C GLY A 208 -0.77 15.68 9.60
N GLN A 209 -0.44 14.90 10.62
CA GLN A 209 0.92 14.43 10.85
C GLN A 209 1.33 13.46 9.74
N LEU A 210 2.41 13.79 9.04
CA LEU A 210 3.04 12.96 8.03
C LEU A 210 4.20 12.18 8.67
N GLU A 211 4.09 10.86 8.63
CA GLU A 211 5.18 9.96 9.00
C GLU A 211 5.76 9.28 7.77
N ILE A 212 7.08 9.19 7.69
CA ILE A 212 7.78 8.61 6.55
C ILE A 212 8.50 7.33 6.99
N TYR A 213 8.21 6.23 6.31
CA TYR A 213 8.81 4.92 6.55
C TYR A 213 9.55 4.42 5.31
N GLN A 214 10.66 3.70 5.52
CA GLN A 214 11.35 3.01 4.45
C GLN A 214 10.79 1.60 4.27
N VAL A 215 10.53 1.20 3.03
CA VAL A 215 10.00 -0.14 2.70
C VAL A 215 10.86 -1.26 3.28
N ASN A 216 12.19 -1.10 3.27
CA ASN A 216 13.11 -2.10 3.80
C ASN A 216 12.98 -2.25 5.32
N ASP A 217 12.76 -1.13 6.02
CA ASP A 217 12.59 -1.12 7.47
C ASP A 217 11.27 -1.78 7.87
N VAL A 218 10.19 -1.46 7.17
CA VAL A 218 8.88 -2.11 7.38
C VAL A 218 8.98 -3.62 7.13
N LYS A 219 9.69 -4.05 6.08
CA LYS A 219 9.92 -5.47 5.79
C LYS A 219 10.76 -6.19 6.83
N SER A 220 11.60 -5.47 7.58
CA SER A 220 12.40 -6.07 8.66
C SER A 220 11.54 -6.60 9.82
N GLY A 221 10.27 -6.15 9.92
CA GLY A 221 9.32 -6.56 10.96
C GLY A 221 9.62 -6.00 12.35
N LEU A 222 10.57 -5.07 12.47
CA LEU A 222 10.87 -4.42 13.73
C LEU A 222 9.70 -3.52 14.12
N ALA A 223 9.21 -3.67 15.36
CA ALA A 223 8.04 -2.95 15.86
C ALA A 223 8.15 -1.41 15.75
N LYS A 224 9.37 -0.87 15.79
CA LYS A 224 9.65 0.55 15.62
C LYS A 224 9.25 1.09 14.22
N TYR A 225 9.35 0.25 13.19
CA TYR A 225 9.10 0.64 11.81
C TYR A 225 7.76 0.12 11.26
N ASP A 226 6.95 -0.47 12.13
CA ASP A 226 5.68 -1.08 11.77
C ASP A 226 4.56 -0.55 12.66
N PRO A 227 4.16 0.71 12.45
CA PRO A 227 3.16 1.39 13.28
C PRO A 227 1.78 0.76 13.11
N TYR A 228 0.92 1.02 14.09
CA TYR A 228 -0.51 0.76 13.97
C TYR A 228 -1.18 1.83 13.11
N ILE A 229 -1.95 1.38 12.15
CA ILE A 229 -2.78 2.25 11.31
C ILE A 229 -4.05 2.61 12.07
N ARG A 230 -4.43 3.87 12.02
CA ARG A 230 -5.68 4.40 12.60
C ARG A 230 -6.80 4.37 11.56
N PRO A 231 -8.07 4.25 11.96
CA PRO A 231 -9.19 4.49 11.06
C PRO A 231 -9.08 5.87 10.41
N GLY A 232 -9.33 5.94 9.09
CA GLY A 232 -9.20 7.18 8.33
C GLY A 232 -7.79 7.49 7.83
N ASP A 233 -6.76 6.76 8.25
CA ASP A 233 -5.39 6.99 7.78
C ASP A 233 -5.25 6.76 6.28
N ILE A 234 -4.34 7.55 5.69
CA ILE A 234 -3.96 7.43 4.29
C ILE A 234 -2.52 6.95 4.20
N VAL A 235 -2.34 5.78 3.59
CA VAL A 235 -1.02 5.20 3.31
C VAL A 235 -0.69 5.38 1.84
N ILE A 236 0.38 6.11 1.56
CA ILE A 236 0.85 6.38 0.20
C ILE A 236 2.18 5.67 -0.01
N VAL A 237 2.22 4.71 -0.91
CA VAL A 237 3.49 4.13 -1.34
C VAL A 237 4.00 4.92 -2.53
N SER A 238 5.08 5.66 -2.32
CA SER A 238 5.62 6.57 -3.34
C SER A 238 6.11 5.78 -4.57
N GLU A 239 5.78 6.25 -5.75
CA GLU A 239 6.32 5.73 -7.00
C GLU A 239 7.71 6.33 -7.25
N GLY A 240 8.61 5.52 -7.79
CA GLY A 240 9.94 5.99 -8.19
C GLY A 240 9.85 6.75 -9.50
N ALA A 241 10.43 7.93 -9.53
CA ALA A 241 10.55 8.69 -10.76
C ALA A 241 11.48 7.97 -11.76
N PRO A 242 11.29 8.14 -13.07
CA PRO A 242 12.17 7.55 -14.07
C PRO A 242 13.53 8.25 -14.07
N LEU A 243 14.57 7.49 -14.37
CA LEU A 243 15.88 7.96 -14.80
C LEU A 243 16.31 7.19 -16.04
N TYR A 244 17.16 7.76 -16.86
CA TYR A 244 17.52 7.20 -18.16
C TYR A 244 19.01 6.92 -18.23
N VAL A 245 19.39 5.72 -18.68
CA VAL A 245 20.78 5.34 -18.92
C VAL A 245 20.98 5.10 -20.42
N THR A 246 21.87 5.87 -21.03
CA THR A 246 22.10 5.90 -22.47
C THR A 246 23.59 5.82 -22.82
N GLY A 247 23.90 5.71 -24.12
CA GLY A 247 25.28 5.68 -24.63
C GLY A 247 25.94 4.31 -24.56
N ALA A 248 27.20 4.27 -24.16
CA ALA A 248 28.04 3.07 -24.19
C ALA A 248 27.78 2.13 -22.99
N VAL A 249 26.55 1.77 -22.75
CA VAL A 249 26.10 0.74 -21.78
C VAL A 249 25.57 -0.49 -22.52
N VAL A 250 25.51 -1.62 -21.84
CA VAL A 250 25.05 -2.87 -22.46
C VAL A 250 23.56 -2.78 -22.83
N PHE A 251 22.73 -2.23 -21.93
CA PHE A 251 21.31 -2.02 -22.17
C PHE A 251 20.96 -0.56 -21.90
N GLN A 252 20.69 0.19 -22.96
CA GLN A 252 20.11 1.52 -22.82
C GLN A 252 18.67 1.37 -22.37
N ARG A 253 18.32 1.93 -21.23
CA ARG A 253 17.00 1.73 -20.62
C ARG A 253 16.61 2.81 -19.63
N GLU A 254 15.33 2.90 -19.43
CA GLU A 254 14.74 3.57 -18.29
C GLU A 254 14.87 2.73 -17.03
N LEU A 255 15.19 3.35 -15.93
CA LEU A 255 15.25 2.74 -14.60
C LEU A 255 14.34 3.51 -13.67
N VAL A 256 13.73 2.82 -12.72
CA VAL A 256 12.94 3.43 -11.66
C VAL A 256 13.88 3.87 -10.53
N LEU A 257 13.84 5.15 -10.19
CA LEU A 257 14.63 5.71 -9.10
C LEU A 257 14.14 5.14 -7.76
N LYS A 258 15.02 4.43 -7.08
CA LYS A 258 14.83 3.98 -5.70
C LYS A 258 15.69 4.84 -4.78
N ASP A 259 15.25 5.02 -3.54
CA ASP A 259 16.00 5.81 -2.56
C ASP A 259 17.46 5.32 -2.45
N GLY A 260 18.41 6.27 -2.53
CA GLY A 260 19.83 5.99 -2.44
C GLY A 260 20.45 5.30 -3.65
N ILE A 261 19.82 5.34 -4.84
CA ILE A 261 20.44 4.88 -6.08
C ILE A 261 21.59 5.82 -6.45
N THR A 262 22.75 5.22 -6.76
CA THR A 262 23.97 5.92 -7.20
C THR A 262 24.25 5.62 -8.65
N LEU A 263 25.15 6.44 -9.27
CA LEU A 263 25.59 6.26 -10.65
C LEU A 263 26.13 4.85 -10.91
N GLY A 264 26.97 4.33 -10.00
CA GLY A 264 27.53 2.98 -10.13
C GLY A 264 26.47 1.90 -10.15
N ARG A 265 25.44 2.02 -9.29
CA ARG A 265 24.32 1.08 -9.27
C ARG A 265 23.45 1.19 -10.53
N ALA A 266 23.18 2.39 -11.02
CA ALA A 266 22.41 2.58 -12.24
C ALA A 266 23.11 1.97 -13.47
N ILE A 267 24.42 2.19 -13.62
CA ILE A 267 25.22 1.58 -14.69
C ILE A 267 25.21 0.04 -14.56
N ALA A 268 25.36 -0.50 -13.34
CA ALA A 268 25.28 -1.93 -13.12
C ALA A 268 23.90 -2.51 -13.49
N MET A 269 22.81 -1.82 -13.17
CA MET A 269 21.44 -2.20 -13.57
C MET A 269 21.21 -2.12 -15.09
N ALA A 270 21.97 -1.28 -15.79
CA ALA A 270 22.02 -1.23 -17.27
C ALA A 270 22.91 -2.32 -17.88
N GLY A 271 23.38 -3.29 -17.09
CA GLY A 271 24.25 -4.39 -17.54
C GLY A 271 25.72 -4.04 -17.60
N GLY A 272 26.11 -2.87 -17.07
CA GLY A 272 27.49 -2.36 -17.10
C GLY A 272 27.82 -1.56 -18.37
N VAL A 273 29.06 -1.15 -18.47
CA VAL A 273 29.58 -0.39 -19.62
C VAL A 273 30.12 -1.31 -20.71
N THR A 274 30.01 -0.92 -21.95
CA THR A 274 30.57 -1.65 -23.10
C THR A 274 32.11 -1.51 -23.17
N ARG A 275 32.77 -2.33 -23.99
CA ARG A 275 34.23 -2.23 -24.19
C ARG A 275 34.69 -0.91 -24.83
N GLN A 276 33.79 -0.24 -25.53
CA GLN A 276 34.04 1.04 -26.20
C GLN A 276 33.68 2.25 -25.32
N ALA A 277 33.27 2.01 -24.08
CA ALA A 277 32.87 3.08 -23.17
C ALA A 277 34.09 3.88 -22.70
N LYS A 278 33.94 5.21 -22.72
CA LYS A 278 34.90 6.15 -22.11
C LYS A 278 34.45 6.41 -20.67
N THR A 279 34.82 5.53 -19.77
CA THR A 279 34.36 5.51 -18.37
C THR A 279 34.83 6.72 -17.54
N SER A 280 35.86 7.44 -17.98
CA SER A 280 36.29 8.73 -17.39
C SER A 280 35.47 9.93 -17.85
N ASP A 281 34.46 9.72 -18.71
CA ASP A 281 33.69 10.79 -19.36
C ASP A 281 32.20 10.39 -19.40
N VAL A 282 31.61 10.28 -18.20
CA VAL A 282 30.19 10.03 -18.01
C VAL A 282 29.52 11.35 -17.69
N HIS A 283 28.43 11.66 -18.38
CA HIS A 283 27.65 12.86 -18.18
C HIS A 283 26.33 12.54 -17.50
N ILE A 284 25.97 13.37 -16.53
CA ILE A 284 24.66 13.33 -15.86
C ILE A 284 23.97 14.65 -16.18
N TYR A 285 22.92 14.59 -16.97
CA TYR A 285 22.09 15.75 -17.27
C TYR A 285 20.95 15.79 -16.25
N ARG A 286 21.00 16.79 -15.38
CA ARG A 286 20.03 17.01 -14.30
C ARG A 286 19.18 18.21 -14.59
N GLN A 287 17.86 18.07 -14.46
CA GLN A 287 16.95 19.19 -14.63
C GLN A 287 17.04 20.12 -13.41
N LYS A 288 17.19 21.43 -13.64
CA LYS A 288 17.12 22.43 -12.56
C LYS A 288 15.68 22.74 -12.22
N ASP A 289 15.37 22.80 -10.93
CA ASP A 289 14.04 23.15 -10.44
C ASP A 289 13.58 24.50 -11.01
N GLY A 290 12.44 24.49 -11.73
CA GLY A 290 11.76 25.66 -12.25
C GLY A 290 12.47 26.41 -13.37
N LYS A 291 13.57 25.91 -13.94
CA LYS A 291 14.28 26.53 -15.06
C LYS A 291 14.33 25.63 -16.29
N ILE A 292 14.12 26.22 -17.45
CA ILE A 292 14.37 25.55 -18.74
C ILE A 292 15.89 25.44 -18.92
N GLY A 293 16.44 24.26 -18.65
CA GLY A 293 17.86 23.96 -18.82
C GLY A 293 18.27 22.73 -17.99
N SER A 294 19.24 22.00 -18.48
CA SER A 294 19.87 20.90 -17.77
C SER A 294 21.25 21.31 -17.26
N GLU A 295 21.60 20.89 -16.06
CA GLU A 295 22.98 20.94 -15.58
C GLU A 295 23.72 19.72 -16.09
N ASP A 296 24.83 19.93 -16.83
CA ASP A 296 25.71 18.86 -17.28
C ASP A 296 26.81 18.64 -16.23
N MET A 297 26.75 17.53 -15.55
CA MET A 297 27.72 17.10 -14.56
C MET A 297 28.60 16.00 -15.14
N LYS A 298 29.88 16.31 -15.37
CA LYS A 298 30.86 15.33 -15.81
C LYS A 298 31.40 14.55 -14.63
N VAL A 299 31.38 13.21 -14.72
CA VAL A 299 31.80 12.29 -13.68
C VAL A 299 32.82 11.29 -14.22
N ASP A 300 33.89 11.07 -13.47
CA ASP A 300 34.85 9.99 -13.73
C ASP A 300 34.40 8.70 -13.02
N PHE A 301 33.71 7.85 -13.77
CA PHE A 301 33.22 6.56 -13.24
C PHE A 301 34.37 5.57 -12.91
N ASP A 302 35.52 5.69 -13.59
CA ASP A 302 36.70 4.87 -13.26
C ASP A 302 37.28 5.22 -11.88
N ALA A 303 37.28 6.51 -11.54
CA ALA A 303 37.70 6.94 -10.20
C ALA A 303 36.77 6.44 -9.11
N ILE A 304 35.45 6.45 -9.36
CA ILE A 304 34.44 5.89 -8.45
C ILE A 304 34.65 4.39 -8.26
N ARG A 305 34.78 3.64 -9.36
CA ARG A 305 34.99 2.18 -9.32
C ARG A 305 36.25 1.77 -8.59
N LYS A 306 37.30 2.59 -8.66
CA LYS A 306 38.57 2.39 -7.96
C LYS A 306 38.55 2.90 -6.51
N GLY A 307 37.44 3.45 -6.02
CA GLY A 307 37.31 4.01 -4.67
C GLY A 307 38.08 5.32 -4.47
N LYS A 308 38.50 5.99 -5.55
CA LYS A 308 39.22 7.28 -5.52
C LYS A 308 38.30 8.50 -5.50
N ALA A 309 37.03 8.33 -5.88
CA ALA A 309 36.01 9.35 -5.86
C ALA A 309 34.73 8.80 -5.22
N GLN A 310 33.93 9.68 -4.63
CA GLN A 310 32.64 9.34 -4.06
C GLN A 310 31.63 9.09 -5.18
N ASP A 311 30.75 8.09 -5.01
CA ASP A 311 29.72 7.79 -5.98
C ASP A 311 28.60 8.87 -5.92
N VAL A 312 28.07 9.22 -7.07
CA VAL A 312 27.08 10.30 -7.21
C VAL A 312 25.67 9.74 -6.98
N VAL A 313 24.93 10.32 -6.05
CA VAL A 313 23.52 10.02 -5.82
C VAL A 313 22.69 10.64 -6.94
N LEU A 314 21.86 9.82 -7.58
CA LEU A 314 21.01 10.24 -8.68
C LEU A 314 19.71 10.87 -8.18
N GLN A 315 19.16 11.77 -8.99
CA GLN A 315 17.90 12.46 -8.74
C GLN A 315 16.83 12.09 -9.76
N PRO A 316 15.55 12.37 -9.47
CA PRO A 316 14.47 12.19 -10.42
C PRO A 316 14.77 12.82 -11.78
N TYR A 317 14.46 12.08 -12.84
CA TYR A 317 14.62 12.50 -14.24
C TYR A 317 16.08 12.72 -14.70
N ASP A 318 17.10 12.29 -13.94
CA ASP A 318 18.49 12.32 -14.40
C ASP A 318 18.65 11.48 -15.67
N ILE A 319 19.39 12.03 -16.64
CA ILE A 319 19.80 11.31 -17.84
C ILE A 319 21.30 11.05 -17.75
N ILE A 320 21.68 9.79 -17.71
CA ILE A 320 23.06 9.34 -17.64
C ILE A 320 23.50 8.98 -19.05
N GLU A 321 24.53 9.65 -19.56
CA GLU A 321 25.15 9.34 -20.83
C GLU A 321 26.59 8.86 -20.64
N VAL A 322 26.86 7.61 -21.04
CA VAL A 322 28.21 7.05 -21.09
C VAL A 322 28.76 7.24 -22.49
N ARG A 323 29.77 8.09 -22.65
CA ARG A 323 30.35 8.35 -23.95
C ARG A 323 31.18 7.19 -24.50
N GLN A 324 31.31 7.10 -25.82
CA GLN A 324 32.16 6.14 -26.51
C GLN A 324 33.54 6.68 -26.81
N ILE A 325 34.56 5.82 -26.83
CA ILE A 325 35.90 6.15 -27.27
C ILE A 325 35.87 6.39 -28.80
N GLY A 326 36.34 7.55 -29.25
CA GLY A 326 36.48 7.85 -30.68
C GLY A 326 35.25 8.46 -31.37
N THR A 327 34.17 8.71 -30.67
CA THR A 327 33.07 9.50 -31.22
C THR A 327 33.21 10.96 -30.86
N PHE A 328 33.25 11.82 -31.88
CA PHE A 328 33.01 13.26 -31.69
C PHE A 328 31.53 13.43 -31.33
N ALA A 329 31.22 13.56 -30.05
CA ALA A 329 29.87 13.86 -29.65
C ALA A 329 29.46 15.23 -30.20
N PRO A 330 28.28 15.39 -30.83
CA PRO A 330 27.73 16.71 -31.10
C PRO A 330 27.56 17.42 -29.74
N ARG A 331 28.01 18.67 -29.71
CA ARG A 331 28.17 19.48 -28.47
C ARG A 331 26.91 19.74 -27.67
N ASN A 332 25.74 19.34 -28.16
CA ASN A 332 24.44 19.70 -27.58
C ASN A 332 23.42 18.56 -27.70
N LEU A 333 23.60 17.46 -26.95
CA LEU A 333 22.53 16.45 -26.83
C LEU A 333 21.29 17.05 -26.14
N GLY A 334 21.48 18.02 -25.24
CA GLY A 334 20.38 18.78 -24.63
C GLY A 334 19.52 19.51 -25.67
N ASP A 335 20.16 20.05 -26.75
CA ASP A 335 19.43 20.70 -27.85
C ASP A 335 18.68 19.67 -28.74
N PHE A 336 19.17 18.45 -28.85
CA PHE A 336 18.51 17.42 -29.63
C PHE A 336 17.15 17.00 -28.98
N PHE A 337 17.11 16.81 -27.67
CA PHE A 337 15.86 16.53 -26.98
C PHE A 337 14.89 17.71 -26.96
N LEU A 338 15.41 18.94 -26.78
CA LEU A 338 14.58 20.15 -26.84
C LEU A 338 14.03 20.41 -28.25
N ASN A 339 14.78 20.07 -29.29
CA ASN A 339 14.33 20.23 -30.69
C ASN A 339 13.37 19.12 -31.12
N THR A 340 13.51 17.90 -30.60
CA THR A 340 12.56 16.77 -30.87
C THR A 340 11.18 17.08 -30.27
N VAL A 341 11.13 17.65 -29.07
CA VAL A 341 9.87 18.11 -28.47
C VAL A 341 9.25 19.28 -29.21
N LYS A 342 10.06 20.21 -29.74
CA LYS A 342 9.56 21.32 -30.58
C LYS A 342 9.10 20.85 -31.95
N GLY A 343 9.73 19.82 -32.53
CA GLY A 343 9.38 19.28 -33.85
C GLY A 343 8.08 18.50 -33.92
N THR A 344 7.67 17.85 -32.81
CA THR A 344 6.41 17.09 -32.75
C THR A 344 5.17 17.95 -32.50
N MET A 345 5.31 19.20 -32.09
CA MET A 345 4.17 20.14 -31.95
C MET A 345 3.71 20.77 -33.27
N GLY A 346 4.40 20.52 -34.40
CA GLY A 346 4.12 21.15 -35.69
C GLY A 346 3.21 20.40 -36.65
N ILE A 347 2.77 19.17 -36.32
CA ILE A 347 1.92 18.39 -37.24
C ILE A 347 0.57 18.09 -36.55
N LEU A 348 -0.23 19.13 -36.38
CA LEU A 348 -1.69 18.95 -36.22
C LEU A 348 -2.28 19.00 -37.64
N PRO A 349 -2.98 17.96 -38.12
CA PRO A 349 -3.69 18.04 -39.38
C PRO A 349 -4.83 19.06 -39.21
N GLN A 350 -4.77 20.14 -39.97
CA GLN A 350 -5.90 21.03 -40.17
C GLN A 350 -7.04 20.20 -40.74
N ARG A 351 -8.03 19.87 -39.96
CA ARG A 351 -9.31 19.42 -40.50
C ARG A 351 -9.98 20.58 -41.17
N MET A 352 -10.02 20.50 -42.51
CA MET A 352 -10.92 21.32 -43.29
C MET A 352 -12.35 21.08 -42.87
N ILE A 353 -13.01 22.14 -42.42
CA ILE A 353 -14.46 22.21 -42.23
C ILE A 353 -15.05 22.47 -43.61
N TYR A 354 -15.89 21.53 -44.08
CA TYR A 354 -16.93 21.78 -45.03
C TYR A 354 -18.26 21.40 -44.37
#